data_fd57a88ecdee73d81e0e9488f0f32278
#
_entry.id   fd57a88ecdee73d81e0e9488f0f32278
#
_cell.length_a   1.000
_cell.length_b   1.000
_cell.length_c   1.000
_cell.angle_alpha   90.00
_cell.angle_beta   90.00
_cell.angle_gamma   90.00
#
_symmetry.space_group_name_H-M   'P 1'
#
loop_
_entity.id
_entity.type
_entity.pdbx_description
1 polymer ?
#
loop_
_entity_poly.entity_id
_entity_poly.type
_entity_poly.pdbx_seq_one_letter_code
_entity_poly.pdbx_strand_id
1 'polypeptide(L)'
;MTLGAGTYGFTYDEHIGEFVLTHPCVEIPKRGKIYSCNEANRPYWDKPLQDYFEGLSTGTGESKTQYTSRYIGSMVGDVHRTLLYGGVFGYPADAKNKNGKLRLLYEAAPMAFLVEQAGGAATTGRGRIMDIEPTNVHQRVPCMLGSVDDVNELLGHYSKTSPAEDIYQP
;
A
#
# COMPACT_ATOMS: atom_id res chain seq x y z
N MET A 1 7.93 14.12 1.37
CA MET A 1 8.71 14.41 0.16
C MET A 1 9.92 13.48 0.10
N THR A 2 10.31 13.06 -1.09
CA THR A 2 11.59 12.35 -1.32
C THR A 2 12.27 12.87 -2.58
N LEU A 3 13.60 12.78 -2.62
CA LEU A 3 14.44 13.04 -3.79
C LEU A 3 15.27 11.78 -4.16
N GLY A 4 14.87 10.59 -3.67
CA GLY A 4 15.57 9.33 -3.89
C GLY A 4 16.62 8.97 -2.82
N ALA A 5 16.69 9.73 -1.73
CA ALA A 5 17.59 9.49 -0.61
C ALA A 5 16.86 9.59 0.73
N GLY A 6 15.82 8.77 0.90
CA GLY A 6 14.95 8.76 2.07
C GLY A 6 13.70 9.62 1.90
N THR A 7 12.82 9.56 2.89
CA THR A 7 11.56 10.31 2.93
C THR A 7 11.58 11.32 4.05
N TYR A 8 11.12 12.54 3.77
CA TYR A 8 11.14 13.70 4.66
C TYR A 8 9.72 14.22 4.84
N GLY A 9 9.38 14.63 6.06
CA GLY A 9 8.11 15.26 6.38
C GLY A 9 8.26 16.74 6.71
N PHE A 10 7.35 17.54 6.16
CA PHE A 10 7.30 18.98 6.34
C PHE A 10 5.92 19.38 6.89
N THR A 11 5.90 20.39 7.75
CA THR A 11 4.66 21.01 8.24
C THR A 11 4.64 22.46 7.80
N TYR A 12 3.52 22.90 7.25
CA TYR A 12 3.32 24.28 6.90
C TYR A 12 3.12 25.11 8.17
N ASP A 13 3.92 26.17 8.35
CA ASP A 13 3.80 27.13 9.42
C ASP A 13 3.15 28.40 8.88
N GLU A 14 1.93 28.69 9.33
CA GLU A 14 1.15 29.86 8.87
C GLU A 14 1.77 31.19 9.27
N HIS A 15 2.53 31.24 10.38
CA HIS A 15 3.12 32.50 10.87
C HIS A 15 4.28 32.97 10.00
N ILE A 16 5.05 32.06 9.46
CA ILE A 16 6.17 32.37 8.56
C ILE A 16 5.84 32.15 7.09
N GLY A 17 4.72 31.50 6.78
CA GLY A 17 4.28 31.23 5.40
C GLY A 17 5.13 30.18 4.67
N GLU A 18 5.84 29.31 5.41
CA GLU A 18 6.82 28.37 4.85
C GLU A 18 6.60 26.94 5.36
N PHE A 19 7.12 25.94 4.62
CA PHE A 19 7.17 24.56 5.05
C PHE A 19 8.44 24.28 5.88
N VAL A 20 8.25 23.95 7.15
CA VAL A 20 9.33 23.61 8.07
C VAL A 20 9.57 22.09 8.04
N LEU A 21 10.83 21.66 7.93
CA LEU A 21 11.22 20.26 8.04
C LEU A 21 10.97 19.76 9.47
N THR A 22 9.93 18.96 9.66
CA THR A 22 9.53 18.42 10.97
C THR A 22 9.94 16.97 11.18
N HIS A 23 10.13 16.22 10.07
CA HIS A 23 10.54 14.82 10.09
C HIS A 23 11.72 14.65 9.12
N PRO A 24 12.97 14.77 9.59
CA PRO A 24 14.16 14.71 8.74
C PRO A 24 14.49 13.30 8.23
N CYS A 25 13.86 12.28 8.78
CA CYS A 25 13.95 10.90 8.33
C CYS A 25 12.66 10.18 8.72
N VAL A 26 11.80 9.88 7.73
CA VAL A 26 10.62 9.05 7.95
C VAL A 26 11.00 7.61 7.63
N GLU A 27 11.01 6.76 8.65
CA GLU A 27 11.21 5.32 8.52
C GLU A 27 9.92 4.60 8.89
N ILE A 28 9.36 3.86 7.92
CA ILE A 28 8.17 3.06 8.17
C ILE A 28 8.53 1.84 9.03
N PRO A 29 7.79 1.53 10.10
CA PRO A 29 8.00 0.30 10.86
C PRO A 29 7.98 -0.94 9.94
N LYS A 30 8.86 -1.91 10.16
CA LYS A 30 8.94 -3.15 9.35
C LYS A 30 7.63 -3.92 9.32
N ARG A 31 6.84 -3.85 10.41
CA ARG A 31 5.50 -4.42 10.54
C ARG A 31 4.61 -3.45 11.34
N GLY A 32 3.34 -3.34 10.96
CA GLY A 32 2.39 -2.51 11.68
C GLY A 32 1.33 -3.29 12.46
N LYS A 33 0.25 -2.58 12.81
CA LYS A 33 -0.95 -3.15 13.45
C LYS A 33 -2.23 -2.53 12.89
N ILE A 34 -2.14 -1.88 11.74
CA ILE A 34 -3.26 -1.19 11.09
C ILE A 34 -3.29 -1.62 9.62
N TYR A 35 -4.48 -1.87 9.10
CA TYR A 35 -4.68 -1.98 7.67
C TYR A 35 -5.74 -1.01 7.18
N SER A 36 -5.57 -0.52 5.97
CA SER A 36 -6.43 0.47 5.32
C SER A 36 -6.90 -0.08 3.99
N CYS A 37 -8.09 -0.62 3.93
CA CYS A 37 -8.69 -1.12 2.70
C CYS A 37 -10.21 -1.00 2.79
N ASN A 38 -10.89 -0.82 1.63
CA ASN A 38 -12.34 -0.81 1.59
C ASN A 38 -12.91 -2.23 1.69
N GLU A 39 -13.18 -2.69 2.88
CA GLU A 39 -13.71 -4.03 3.19
C GLU A 39 -15.06 -4.34 2.52
N ALA A 40 -15.82 -3.32 2.11
CA ALA A 40 -17.05 -3.54 1.34
C ALA A 40 -16.82 -4.24 0.00
N ASN A 41 -15.59 -4.19 -0.51
CA ASN A 41 -15.19 -4.88 -1.74
C ASN A 41 -14.68 -6.31 -1.51
N ARG A 42 -14.53 -6.76 -0.26
CA ARG A 42 -14.01 -8.09 0.10
C ARG A 42 -14.66 -9.25 -0.67
N PRO A 43 -16.00 -9.29 -0.91
CA PRO A 43 -16.62 -10.35 -1.69
C PRO A 43 -16.19 -10.43 -3.16
N TYR A 44 -15.53 -9.37 -3.67
CA TYR A 44 -15.06 -9.28 -5.06
C TYR A 44 -13.54 -9.50 -5.21
N TRP A 45 -12.82 -9.68 -4.09
CA TRP A 45 -11.40 -9.96 -4.08
C TRP A 45 -11.11 -11.42 -4.43
N ASP A 46 -9.92 -11.70 -4.94
CA ASP A 46 -9.43 -13.05 -5.09
C ASP A 46 -9.10 -13.72 -3.74
N LYS A 47 -8.96 -15.02 -3.76
CA LYS A 47 -8.78 -15.82 -2.54
C LYS A 47 -7.51 -15.45 -1.76
N PRO A 48 -6.31 -15.25 -2.38
CA PRO A 48 -5.12 -14.85 -1.66
C PRO A 48 -5.31 -13.58 -0.85
N LEU A 49 -5.98 -12.58 -1.45
CA LEU A 49 -6.23 -11.30 -0.80
C LEU A 49 -7.23 -11.43 0.35
N GLN A 50 -8.31 -12.22 0.15
CA GLN A 50 -9.29 -12.48 1.20
C GLN A 50 -8.62 -13.16 2.41
N ASP A 51 -7.79 -14.18 2.17
CA ASP A 51 -7.09 -14.91 3.23
C ASP A 51 -6.09 -14.03 3.97
N TYR A 52 -5.36 -13.18 3.24
CA TYR A 52 -4.44 -12.23 3.84
C TYR A 52 -5.17 -11.27 4.80
N PHE A 53 -6.22 -10.58 4.34
CA PHE A 53 -6.96 -9.65 5.19
C PHE A 53 -7.73 -10.34 6.33
N GLU A 54 -8.17 -11.58 6.13
CA GLU A 54 -8.72 -12.39 7.21
C GLU A 54 -7.66 -12.68 8.28
N GLY A 55 -6.46 -13.08 7.87
CA GLY A 55 -5.33 -13.29 8.77
C GLY A 55 -5.00 -12.05 9.60
N LEU A 56 -5.00 -10.86 8.99
CA LEU A 56 -4.79 -9.59 9.70
C LEU A 56 -5.93 -9.28 10.67
N SER A 57 -7.19 -9.41 10.24
CA SER A 57 -8.36 -9.03 11.05
C SER A 57 -8.63 -9.98 12.21
N THR A 58 -8.24 -11.25 12.10
CA THR A 58 -8.42 -12.28 13.14
C THR A 58 -7.17 -12.50 14.00
N GLY A 59 -6.00 -12.01 13.57
CA GLY A 59 -4.73 -12.25 14.24
C GLY A 59 -4.16 -13.65 13.97
N THR A 60 -4.64 -14.34 12.93
CA THR A 60 -4.15 -15.67 12.53
C THR A 60 -3.04 -15.63 11.50
N GLY A 61 -2.75 -14.43 10.93
CA GLY A 61 -1.65 -14.19 10.01
C GLY A 61 -0.26 -14.42 10.64
N GLU A 62 0.80 -14.10 9.89
CA GLU A 62 2.18 -14.34 10.33
C GLU A 62 2.54 -13.56 11.61
N SER A 63 2.01 -12.35 11.76
CA SER A 63 2.26 -11.50 12.92
C SER A 63 1.70 -12.05 14.23
N LYS A 64 0.74 -13.00 14.17
CA LYS A 64 -0.04 -13.51 15.32
C LYS A 64 -0.70 -12.39 16.14
N THR A 65 -0.93 -11.24 15.51
CA THR A 65 -1.52 -10.05 16.13
C THR A 65 -2.72 -9.61 15.31
N GLN A 66 -3.83 -9.32 15.97
CA GLN A 66 -5.00 -8.74 15.32
C GLN A 66 -4.73 -7.29 14.94
N TYR A 67 -4.95 -6.95 13.67
CA TYR A 67 -4.83 -5.59 13.17
C TYR A 67 -6.15 -4.83 13.28
N THR A 68 -6.04 -3.53 13.46
CA THR A 68 -7.20 -2.63 13.45
C THR A 68 -7.43 -2.11 12.03
N SER A 69 -8.67 -2.20 11.55
CA SER A 69 -9.07 -1.55 10.30
C SER A 69 -9.19 -0.04 10.49
N ARG A 70 -8.52 0.73 9.64
CA ARG A 70 -8.62 2.19 9.56
C ARG A 70 -8.63 2.59 8.09
N TYR A 71 -9.78 2.95 7.56
CA TYR A 71 -9.93 3.38 6.17
C TYR A 71 -10.67 4.71 6.11
N ILE A 72 -9.95 5.76 5.71
CA ILE A 72 -10.49 7.13 5.60
C ILE A 72 -11.22 7.30 4.25
N GLY A 73 -10.78 6.56 3.23
CA GLY A 73 -11.24 6.76 1.85
C GLY A 73 -10.48 7.88 1.12
N SER A 74 -9.46 8.44 1.77
CA SER A 74 -8.48 9.34 1.17
C SER A 74 -7.13 8.66 1.14
N MET A 75 -6.61 8.35 -0.06
CA MET A 75 -5.32 7.69 -0.23
C MET A 75 -4.21 8.45 0.50
N VAL A 76 -4.17 9.78 0.39
CA VAL A 76 -3.15 10.61 1.04
C VAL A 76 -3.18 10.44 2.56
N GLY A 77 -4.37 10.50 3.17
CA GLY A 77 -4.52 10.35 4.61
C GLY A 77 -4.18 8.94 5.11
N ASP A 78 -4.62 7.91 4.36
CA ASP A 78 -4.34 6.51 4.70
C ASP A 78 -2.85 6.18 4.55
N VAL A 79 -2.20 6.62 3.46
CA VAL A 79 -0.76 6.41 3.24
C VAL A 79 0.09 7.21 4.23
N HIS A 80 -0.29 8.46 4.55
CA HIS A 80 0.39 9.25 5.58
C HIS A 80 0.42 8.53 6.93
N ARG A 81 -0.72 8.01 7.37
CA ARG A 81 -0.79 7.19 8.60
C ARG A 81 0.08 5.93 8.49
N THR A 82 0.05 5.24 7.36
CA THR A 82 0.85 4.02 7.13
C THR A 82 2.34 4.32 7.19
N LEU A 83 2.80 5.44 6.64
CA LEU A 83 4.20 5.87 6.74
C LEU A 83 4.66 6.06 8.19
N LEU A 84 3.78 6.57 9.08
CA LEU A 84 4.15 6.87 10.47
C LEU A 84 3.98 5.66 11.41
N TYR A 85 2.96 4.83 11.20
CA TYR A 85 2.60 3.77 12.14
C TYR A 85 2.82 2.35 11.58
N GLY A 86 3.20 2.23 10.33
CA GLY A 86 3.29 0.94 9.65
C GLY A 86 1.95 0.31 9.32
N GLY A 87 2.00 -0.94 8.92
CA GLY A 87 0.85 -1.67 8.42
C GLY A 87 0.71 -1.57 6.90
N VAL A 88 -0.48 -1.77 6.38
CA VAL A 88 -0.70 -1.84 4.94
C VAL A 88 -1.87 -0.96 4.51
N PHE A 89 -1.67 -0.23 3.41
CA PHE A 89 -2.73 0.38 2.62
C PHE A 89 -2.98 -0.46 1.37
N GLY A 90 -4.26 -0.71 1.05
CA GLY A 90 -4.65 -1.50 -0.10
C GLY A 90 -5.76 -0.88 -0.94
N TYR A 91 -5.50 -0.82 -2.25
CA TYR A 91 -6.51 -0.62 -3.27
C TYR A 91 -6.33 -1.69 -4.35
N PRO A 92 -6.69 -2.95 -4.05
CA PRO A 92 -6.43 -4.10 -4.91
C PRO A 92 -7.30 -4.10 -6.17
N ALA A 93 -6.97 -5.01 -7.09
CA ALA A 93 -7.92 -5.43 -8.11
C ALA A 93 -9.12 -6.14 -7.47
N ASP A 94 -10.26 -6.05 -8.13
CA ASP A 94 -11.47 -6.76 -7.78
C ASP A 94 -12.22 -7.22 -9.05
N ALA A 95 -13.23 -8.06 -8.91
CA ALA A 95 -14.00 -8.59 -10.04
C ALA A 95 -14.64 -7.49 -10.92
N LYS A 96 -14.82 -6.28 -10.39
CA LYS A 96 -15.38 -5.12 -11.11
C LYS A 96 -14.27 -4.25 -11.74
N ASN A 97 -13.10 -4.20 -11.11
CA ASN A 97 -11.96 -3.38 -11.51
C ASN A 97 -10.70 -4.25 -11.60
N LYS A 98 -10.63 -5.08 -12.64
CA LYS A 98 -9.55 -6.07 -12.82
C LYS A 98 -8.15 -5.45 -12.90
N ASN A 99 -8.03 -4.23 -13.41
CA ASN A 99 -6.76 -3.49 -13.47
C ASN A 99 -6.56 -2.55 -12.28
N GLY A 100 -7.30 -2.79 -11.17
CA GLY A 100 -7.29 -1.84 -10.06
C GLY A 100 -8.00 -0.54 -10.42
N LYS A 101 -7.86 0.46 -9.55
CA LYS A 101 -8.57 1.74 -9.68
C LYS A 101 -7.65 2.95 -9.64
N LEU A 102 -6.51 2.84 -8.96
CA LEU A 102 -5.52 3.91 -8.88
C LEU A 102 -4.72 4.01 -10.18
N ARG A 103 -4.38 5.25 -10.56
CA ARG A 103 -3.57 5.51 -11.75
C ARG A 103 -2.10 5.30 -11.42
N LEU A 104 -1.38 4.65 -12.35
CA LEU A 104 0.03 4.35 -12.15
C LEU A 104 0.87 5.62 -11.94
N LEU A 105 0.80 6.56 -12.89
CA LEU A 105 1.77 7.67 -12.96
C LEU A 105 1.61 8.73 -11.88
N TYR A 106 0.39 8.99 -11.43
CA TYR A 106 0.13 10.14 -10.54
C TYR A 106 -0.60 9.80 -9.24
N GLU A 107 -0.78 8.49 -8.95
CA GLU A 107 -1.30 7.99 -7.68
C GLU A 107 -0.42 6.86 -7.14
N ALA A 108 -0.40 5.67 -7.77
CA ALA A 108 0.26 4.49 -7.23
C ALA A 108 1.80 4.64 -7.19
N ALA A 109 2.45 5.04 -8.28
CA ALA A 109 3.90 5.16 -8.33
C ALA A 109 4.46 6.26 -7.41
N PRO A 110 3.90 7.48 -7.33
CA PRO A 110 4.35 8.47 -6.36
C PRO A 110 4.27 8.00 -4.90
N MET A 111 3.18 7.30 -4.53
CA MET A 111 3.04 6.75 -3.18
C MET A 111 3.98 5.57 -2.94
N ALA A 112 4.13 4.69 -3.94
CA ALA A 112 5.09 3.59 -3.89
C ALA A 112 6.52 4.10 -3.67
N PHE A 113 6.92 5.14 -4.41
CA PHE A 113 8.25 5.75 -4.27
C PHE A 113 8.48 6.32 -2.87
N LEU A 114 7.50 7.05 -2.31
CA LEU A 114 7.59 7.57 -0.94
C LEU A 114 7.73 6.45 0.10
N VAL A 115 6.93 5.40 -0.02
CA VAL A 115 6.93 4.27 0.92
C VAL A 115 8.22 3.47 0.83
N GLU A 116 8.71 3.18 -0.38
CA GLU A 116 9.97 2.45 -0.57
C GLU A 116 11.18 3.26 -0.05
N GLN A 117 11.20 4.57 -0.26
CA GLN A 117 12.23 5.45 0.28
C GLN A 117 12.17 5.60 1.80
N ALA A 118 11.05 5.25 2.41
CA ALA A 118 10.89 5.13 3.87
C ALA A 118 11.20 3.71 4.39
N GLY A 119 11.69 2.78 3.57
CA GLY A 119 12.01 1.41 3.95
C GLY A 119 10.84 0.44 3.91
N GLY A 120 9.71 0.82 3.31
CA GLY A 120 8.58 -0.05 3.04
C GLY A 120 8.64 -0.75 1.69
N ALA A 121 7.52 -1.32 1.26
CA ALA A 121 7.36 -1.98 -0.03
C ALA A 121 6.04 -1.60 -0.71
N ALA A 122 5.99 -1.74 -2.05
CA ALA A 122 4.80 -1.47 -2.83
C ALA A 122 4.66 -2.47 -3.99
N THR A 123 3.48 -3.08 -4.13
CA THR A 123 3.23 -4.16 -5.09
C THR A 123 1.83 -4.09 -5.68
N THR A 124 1.66 -4.70 -6.84
CA THR A 124 0.35 -5.00 -7.42
C THR A 124 -0.24 -6.32 -6.89
N GLY A 125 0.53 -7.08 -6.09
CA GLY A 125 0.28 -8.46 -5.73
C GLY A 125 1.14 -9.45 -6.52
N ARG A 126 1.63 -9.07 -7.72
CA ARG A 126 2.51 -9.90 -8.57
C ARG A 126 3.84 -9.27 -8.92
N GLY A 127 3.92 -7.97 -8.90
CA GLY A 127 5.15 -7.24 -9.22
C GLY A 127 5.27 -5.96 -8.43
N ARG A 128 6.48 -5.44 -8.36
CA ARG A 128 6.78 -4.16 -7.76
C ARG A 128 6.19 -3.03 -8.61
N ILE A 129 5.49 -2.09 -7.99
CA ILE A 129 4.81 -0.99 -8.73
C ILE A 129 5.81 -0.14 -9.52
N MET A 130 7.00 0.13 -8.96
CA MET A 130 8.00 0.97 -9.60
C MET A 130 8.70 0.34 -10.82
N ASP A 131 8.51 -0.97 -11.06
CA ASP A 131 9.07 -1.69 -12.22
C ASP A 131 8.09 -1.73 -13.40
N ILE A 132 6.88 -1.20 -13.24
CA ILE A 132 5.86 -1.20 -14.30
C ILE A 132 6.16 -0.10 -15.31
N GLU A 133 6.38 -0.50 -16.57
CA GLU A 133 6.52 0.45 -17.67
C GLU A 133 5.16 1.08 -18.04
N PRO A 134 5.01 2.43 -18.01
CA PRO A 134 3.75 3.07 -18.30
C PRO A 134 3.43 2.97 -19.81
N THR A 135 2.23 2.48 -20.13
CA THR A 135 1.73 2.39 -21.51
C THR A 135 0.83 3.56 -21.91
N ASN A 136 0.20 4.21 -20.94
CA ASN A 136 -0.57 5.44 -21.15
C ASN A 136 -0.67 6.25 -19.83
N VAL A 137 -1.03 7.55 -19.98
CA VAL A 137 -1.10 8.49 -18.85
C VAL A 137 -2.10 8.07 -17.77
N HIS A 138 -3.21 7.44 -18.16
CA HIS A 138 -4.28 7.06 -17.25
C HIS A 138 -4.30 5.56 -16.95
N GLN A 139 -3.19 4.84 -17.24
CA GLN A 139 -3.04 3.43 -16.88
C GLN A 139 -3.35 3.21 -15.41
N ARG A 140 -4.16 2.19 -15.11
CA ARG A 140 -4.54 1.82 -13.75
C ARG A 140 -3.82 0.56 -13.33
N VAL A 141 -3.55 0.48 -12.02
CA VAL A 141 -2.90 -0.69 -11.40
C VAL A 141 -3.53 -0.96 -10.03
N PRO A 142 -3.53 -2.22 -9.58
CA PRO A 142 -3.74 -2.54 -8.18
C PRO A 142 -2.60 -1.93 -7.35
N CYS A 143 -2.89 -1.53 -6.12
CA CYS A 143 -1.90 -0.90 -5.27
C CYS A 143 -2.01 -1.45 -3.85
N MET A 144 -0.95 -2.11 -3.41
CA MET A 144 -0.75 -2.57 -2.04
C MET A 144 0.59 -2.03 -1.59
N LEU A 145 0.63 -1.27 -0.51
CA LEU A 145 1.88 -0.66 -0.02
C LEU A 145 1.88 -0.52 1.50
N GLY A 146 3.07 -0.47 2.07
CA GLY A 146 3.22 -0.29 3.52
C GLY A 146 4.49 -0.92 4.07
N SER A 147 4.40 -1.43 5.28
CA SER A 147 5.48 -2.13 5.97
C SER A 147 5.97 -3.32 5.16
N VAL A 148 7.29 -3.47 5.07
CA VAL A 148 7.92 -4.50 4.22
C VAL A 148 7.49 -5.91 4.58
N ASP A 149 7.37 -6.23 5.88
CA ASP A 149 6.96 -7.56 6.33
C ASP A 149 5.48 -7.84 6.06
N ASP A 150 4.61 -6.81 6.16
CA ASP A 150 3.18 -6.94 5.85
C ASP A 150 2.94 -7.15 4.36
N VAL A 151 3.69 -6.44 3.51
CA VAL A 151 3.62 -6.61 2.06
C VAL A 151 4.21 -7.96 1.62
N ASN A 152 5.30 -8.41 2.24
CA ASN A 152 5.88 -9.73 1.95
C ASN A 152 4.95 -10.88 2.36
N GLU A 153 4.22 -10.75 3.47
CA GLU A 153 3.19 -11.71 3.87
C GLU A 153 2.09 -11.82 2.79
N LEU A 154 1.62 -10.69 2.27
CA LEU A 154 0.69 -10.68 1.14
C LEU A 154 1.25 -11.41 -0.09
N LEU A 155 2.49 -11.10 -0.48
CA LEU A 155 3.16 -11.77 -1.60
C LEU A 155 3.30 -13.29 -1.36
N GLY A 156 3.48 -13.70 -0.10
CA GLY A 156 3.48 -15.10 0.31
C GLY A 156 2.14 -15.81 0.07
N HIS A 157 1.00 -15.11 0.19
CA HIS A 157 -0.31 -15.65 -0.20
C HIS A 157 -0.42 -15.84 -1.71
N TYR A 158 -0.01 -14.84 -2.50
CA TYR A 158 -0.05 -14.91 -3.95
C TYR A 158 0.92 -15.96 -4.54
N SER A 159 2.06 -16.18 -3.92
CA SER A 159 3.03 -17.19 -4.39
C SER A 159 2.53 -18.63 -4.30
N LYS A 160 1.53 -18.90 -3.45
CA LYS A 160 0.91 -20.21 -3.26
C LYS A 160 -0.20 -20.51 -4.27
N THR A 161 -0.61 -19.54 -5.07
CA THR A 161 -1.69 -19.65 -6.05
C THR A 161 -1.15 -19.49 -7.48
N SER A 162 -1.84 -20.11 -8.44
CA SER A 162 -1.51 -19.93 -9.86
C SER A 162 -1.82 -18.48 -10.29
N PRO A 163 -0.94 -17.81 -11.06
CA PRO A 163 -1.25 -16.51 -11.63
C PRO A 163 -2.54 -16.46 -12.46
N ALA A 164 -2.95 -17.60 -13.03
CA ALA A 164 -4.19 -17.69 -13.81
C ALA A 164 -5.47 -17.55 -12.96
N GLU A 165 -5.36 -17.74 -11.65
CA GLU A 165 -6.47 -17.61 -10.69
C GLU A 165 -6.62 -16.19 -10.16
N ASP A 166 -5.68 -15.30 -10.45
CA ASP A 166 -5.71 -13.93 -9.97
C ASP A 166 -6.65 -13.06 -10.82
N ILE A 167 -7.27 -12.11 -10.16
CA ILE A 167 -8.11 -11.12 -10.84
C ILE A 167 -7.27 -10.21 -11.73
N TYR A 168 -6.11 -9.76 -11.23
CA TYR A 168 -5.20 -8.90 -11.97
C TYR A 168 -4.22 -9.73 -12.81
N GLN A 169 -4.26 -9.52 -14.10
CA GLN A 169 -3.35 -10.10 -15.09
C GLN A 169 -2.57 -8.93 -15.72
N PRO A 170 -1.28 -8.73 -15.36
CA PRO A 170 -0.46 -7.64 -15.86
C PRO A 170 -0.14 -7.73 -17.36
#